data_8d034dcf434376b8213c6a995e21b4b2
#
_entry.id   8d034dcf434376b8213c6a995e21b4b2
#
_cell.length_a   1.000
_cell.length_b   1.000
_cell.length_c   1.000
_cell.angle_alpha   90.00
_cell.angle_beta   90.00
_cell.angle_gamma   90.00
#
_symmetry.space_group_name_H-M   'P 1'
#
loop_
_entity.id
_entity.type
_entity.pdbx_description
1 polymer ?
#
loop_
_entity_poly.entity_id
_entity_poly.type
_entity_poly.pdbx_seq_one_letter_code
_entity_poly.pdbx_strand_id
1 'polypeptide(L)'
;MKGIVFTGKRTVAVREFPVPQPGYGEVLIRILATGICGSDLHVYRGERDMNQIGGHEASGEVVALGEGIVRLRVGDRVSVHHHQGCGVCDMCARGETVRCRYRHQCYGVSRPGSFAEFMTAGEANCIPLPEPVSIEDGVFMACVGTTAYAALRRLQARPWESLAVFGLGPVGLSAVLIAKTMGLRVVGSDVSAERLEL
;
A
#
# COMPACT_ATOMS: atom_id res chain seq x y z
N MET A 1 -19.61 -4.32 9.69
CA MET A 1 -18.20 -4.61 9.90
C MET A 1 -17.58 -3.57 10.83
N LYS A 2 -16.58 -3.97 11.59
CA LYS A 2 -15.80 -3.04 12.40
C LYS A 2 -14.73 -2.34 11.55
N GLY A 3 -14.47 -1.06 11.88
CA GLY A 3 -13.40 -0.30 11.26
C GLY A 3 -12.79 0.68 12.26
N ILE A 4 -11.50 1.00 12.09
CA ILE A 4 -10.76 1.94 12.92
C ILE A 4 -10.68 3.28 12.21
N VAL A 5 -11.05 4.34 12.92
CA VAL A 5 -10.95 5.73 12.48
C VAL A 5 -9.98 6.50 13.37
N PHE A 6 -9.22 7.41 12.77
CA PHE A 6 -8.43 8.38 13.51
C PHE A 6 -9.33 9.54 13.93
N THR A 7 -9.48 9.76 15.22
CA THR A 7 -10.34 10.81 15.77
C THR A 7 -9.59 12.08 16.12
N GLY A 8 -8.30 12.15 15.77
CA GLY A 8 -7.41 13.26 16.08
C GLY A 8 -6.85 13.18 17.51
N LYS A 9 -5.92 14.08 17.85
CA LYS A 9 -5.34 14.23 19.20
C LYS A 9 -4.78 12.94 19.78
N ARG A 10 -4.15 12.11 18.91
CA ARG A 10 -3.58 10.79 19.26
C ARG A 10 -4.61 9.79 19.77
N THR A 11 -5.81 9.85 19.23
CA THR A 11 -6.89 8.92 19.56
C THR A 11 -7.40 8.20 18.32
N VAL A 12 -7.92 7.01 18.55
CA VAL A 12 -8.58 6.17 17.55
C VAL A 12 -9.89 5.66 18.13
N ALA A 13 -10.86 5.38 17.27
CA ALA A 13 -12.10 4.73 17.66
C ALA A 13 -12.41 3.55 16.74
N VAL A 14 -12.94 2.47 17.32
CA VAL A 14 -13.58 1.41 16.57
C VAL A 14 -15.02 1.80 16.35
N ARG A 15 -15.45 1.82 15.08
CA ARG A 15 -16.84 2.15 14.70
C ARG A 15 -17.42 1.04 13.84
N GLU A 16 -18.75 0.93 13.84
CA GLU A 16 -19.48 0.02 12.95
C GLU A 16 -19.76 0.71 11.63
N PHE A 17 -19.54 -0.05 10.54
CA PHE A 17 -19.79 0.37 9.16
C PHE A 17 -20.56 -0.73 8.43
N PRO A 18 -21.36 -0.40 7.41
CA PRO A 18 -21.87 -1.44 6.50
C PRO A 18 -20.69 -2.11 5.78
N VAL A 19 -20.83 -3.40 5.45
CA VAL A 19 -19.88 -4.07 4.55
C VAL A 19 -20.04 -3.43 3.17
N PRO A 20 -18.96 -2.89 2.58
CA PRO A 20 -19.08 -2.22 1.29
C PRO A 20 -19.39 -3.21 0.17
N GLN A 21 -20.07 -2.75 -0.87
CA GLN A 21 -20.32 -3.55 -2.07
C GLN A 21 -19.34 -3.10 -3.16
N PRO A 22 -18.69 -4.03 -3.88
CA PRO A 22 -17.79 -3.67 -4.97
C PRO A 22 -18.58 -3.09 -6.14
N GLY A 23 -18.17 -1.93 -6.62
CA GLY A 23 -18.69 -1.30 -7.82
C GLY A 23 -18.11 -1.89 -9.11
N TYR A 24 -18.39 -1.25 -10.25
CA TYR A 24 -17.81 -1.63 -11.54
C TYR A 24 -16.27 -1.56 -11.50
N GLY A 25 -15.59 -2.63 -11.89
CA GLY A 25 -14.14 -2.74 -11.87
C GLY A 25 -13.51 -2.83 -10.48
N GLU A 26 -14.32 -3.05 -9.44
CA GLU A 26 -13.84 -3.22 -8.06
C GLU A 26 -14.07 -4.65 -7.55
N VAL A 27 -13.27 -5.06 -6.59
CA VAL A 27 -13.44 -6.30 -5.83
C VAL A 27 -13.64 -5.98 -4.36
N LEU A 28 -14.36 -6.85 -3.64
CA LEU A 28 -14.41 -6.85 -2.18
C LEU A 28 -13.31 -7.76 -1.65
N ILE A 29 -12.50 -7.24 -0.76
CA ILE A 29 -11.38 -7.94 -0.13
C ILE A 29 -11.67 -8.10 1.36
N ARG A 30 -11.59 -9.32 1.85
CA ARG A 30 -11.49 -9.61 3.27
C ARG A 30 -10.05 -9.34 3.69
N ILE A 31 -9.83 -8.37 4.57
CA ILE A 31 -8.50 -8.00 5.06
C ILE A 31 -8.02 -9.08 6.02
N LEU A 32 -6.86 -9.65 5.74
CA LEU A 32 -6.20 -10.65 6.58
C LEU A 32 -5.02 -10.07 7.33
N ALA A 33 -4.36 -9.08 6.73
CA ALA A 33 -3.32 -8.29 7.41
C ALA A 33 -3.31 -6.86 6.87
N THR A 34 -2.92 -5.91 7.73
CA THR A 34 -2.73 -4.51 7.36
C THR A 34 -1.59 -3.90 8.17
N GLY A 35 -0.75 -3.11 7.51
CA GLY A 35 0.37 -2.41 8.13
C GLY A 35 -0.02 -1.03 8.65
N ILE A 36 0.79 -0.51 9.56
CA ILE A 36 0.73 0.88 10.04
C ILE A 36 1.92 1.62 9.44
N CYS A 37 1.64 2.53 8.52
CA CYS A 37 2.65 3.36 7.87
C CYS A 37 3.08 4.55 8.76
N GLY A 38 4.27 5.08 8.51
CA GLY A 38 4.70 6.33 9.14
C GLY A 38 3.75 7.51 8.86
N SER A 39 3.09 7.53 7.71
CA SER A 39 2.09 8.55 7.37
C SER A 39 0.80 8.43 8.20
N ASP A 40 0.42 7.22 8.64
CA ASP A 40 -0.70 7.03 9.57
C ASP A 40 -0.42 7.68 10.93
N LEU A 41 0.85 7.64 11.39
CA LEU A 41 1.27 8.32 12.61
C LEU A 41 1.14 9.84 12.50
N HIS A 42 1.32 10.40 11.31
CA HIS A 42 1.09 11.83 11.07
C HIS A 42 -0.39 12.19 11.24
N VAL A 43 -1.29 11.40 10.65
CA VAL A 43 -2.73 11.55 10.81
C VAL A 43 -3.15 11.35 12.27
N TYR A 44 -2.66 10.31 12.94
CA TYR A 44 -2.91 10.01 14.35
C TYR A 44 -2.54 11.17 15.28
N ARG A 45 -1.39 11.84 15.02
CA ARG A 45 -0.91 12.98 15.80
C ARG A 45 -1.62 14.30 15.48
N GLY A 46 -2.34 14.34 14.37
CA GLY A 46 -3.09 15.51 13.93
C GLY A 46 -4.29 15.83 14.84
N GLU A 47 -4.87 16.99 14.64
CA GLU A 47 -6.02 17.49 15.43
C GLU A 47 -7.37 17.05 14.83
N ARG A 48 -7.36 16.53 13.60
CA ARG A 48 -8.58 16.33 12.81
C ARG A 48 -9.16 14.93 12.99
N ASP A 49 -10.49 14.86 13.24
CA ASP A 49 -11.25 13.60 13.06
C ASP A 49 -11.40 13.34 11.55
N MET A 50 -10.84 12.23 11.08
CA MET A 50 -10.93 11.85 9.66
C MET A 50 -12.30 11.31 9.28
N ASN A 51 -13.08 10.84 10.25
CA ASN A 51 -14.43 10.28 10.09
C ASN A 51 -14.56 9.20 9.01
N GLN A 52 -13.45 8.56 8.67
CA GLN A 52 -13.40 7.43 7.73
C GLN A 52 -12.37 6.39 8.18
N ILE A 53 -12.52 5.17 7.68
CA ILE A 53 -11.61 4.07 7.98
C ILE A 53 -10.21 4.41 7.45
N GLY A 54 -9.21 4.36 8.34
CA GLY A 54 -7.81 4.58 8.02
C GLY A 54 -7.13 3.36 7.40
N GLY A 55 -5.78 3.44 7.25
CA GLY A 55 -4.94 2.34 6.77
C GLY A 55 -4.86 2.23 5.25
N HIS A 56 -3.68 1.89 4.75
CA HIS A 56 -3.43 1.82 3.31
C HIS A 56 -2.40 0.75 2.91
N GLU A 57 -1.96 -0.07 3.84
CA GLU A 57 -1.05 -1.19 3.60
C GLU A 57 -1.81 -2.51 3.76
N ALA A 58 -2.61 -2.86 2.76
CA ALA A 58 -3.56 -3.96 2.82
C ALA A 58 -3.08 -5.21 2.11
N SER A 59 -3.32 -6.36 2.73
CA SER A 59 -3.25 -7.66 2.10
C SER A 59 -4.44 -8.53 2.57
N GLY A 60 -4.97 -9.34 1.67
CA GLY A 60 -6.15 -10.15 1.98
C GLY A 60 -6.60 -11.05 0.84
N GLU A 61 -7.83 -11.48 0.93
CA GLU A 61 -8.46 -12.42 0.00
C GLU A 61 -9.67 -11.77 -0.67
N VAL A 62 -9.79 -11.92 -1.98
CA VAL A 62 -10.95 -11.49 -2.75
C VAL A 62 -12.14 -12.37 -2.39
N VAL A 63 -13.23 -11.76 -1.90
CA VAL A 63 -14.44 -12.48 -1.46
C VAL A 63 -15.67 -12.18 -2.31
N ALA A 64 -15.66 -11.09 -3.07
CA ALA A 64 -16.70 -10.80 -4.06
C ALA A 64 -16.15 -9.96 -5.20
N LEU A 65 -16.78 -10.06 -6.35
CA LEU A 65 -16.41 -9.36 -7.58
C LEU A 65 -17.53 -8.39 -7.96
N GLY A 66 -17.15 -7.16 -8.31
CA GLY A 66 -18.03 -6.26 -9.01
C GLY A 66 -18.13 -6.59 -10.51
N GLU A 67 -18.97 -5.87 -11.22
CA GLU A 67 -19.08 -6.01 -12.67
C GLU A 67 -17.80 -5.54 -13.37
N GLY A 68 -17.44 -6.17 -14.49
CA GLY A 68 -16.29 -5.79 -15.31
C GLY A 68 -14.93 -6.31 -14.83
N ILE A 69 -14.88 -7.19 -13.82
CA ILE A 69 -13.64 -7.86 -13.37
C ILE A 69 -13.24 -8.95 -14.37
N VAL A 70 -11.98 -8.97 -14.77
CA VAL A 70 -11.44 -9.90 -15.78
C VAL A 70 -10.24 -10.71 -15.31
N ARG A 71 -9.42 -10.18 -14.37
CA ARG A 71 -8.15 -10.80 -13.96
C ARG A 71 -8.23 -11.55 -12.63
N LEU A 72 -9.12 -11.13 -11.76
CA LEU A 72 -9.23 -11.65 -10.39
C LEU A 72 -10.41 -12.60 -10.26
N ARG A 73 -10.31 -13.51 -9.31
CA ARG A 73 -11.32 -14.48 -8.91
C ARG A 73 -11.53 -14.45 -7.40
N VAL A 74 -12.70 -14.89 -6.94
CA VAL A 74 -12.94 -15.16 -5.51
C VAL A 74 -11.95 -16.22 -5.03
N GLY A 75 -11.31 -15.95 -3.90
CA GLY A 75 -10.26 -16.78 -3.32
C GLY A 75 -8.83 -16.29 -3.65
N ASP A 76 -8.66 -15.38 -4.59
CA ASP A 76 -7.32 -14.84 -4.89
C ASP A 76 -6.78 -14.05 -3.71
N ARG A 77 -5.51 -14.34 -3.35
CA ARG A 77 -4.76 -13.58 -2.36
C ARG A 77 -4.12 -12.37 -3.03
N VAL A 78 -4.31 -11.20 -2.45
CA VAL A 78 -3.85 -9.95 -3.07
C VAL A 78 -3.19 -9.00 -2.07
N SER A 79 -2.21 -8.25 -2.54
CA SER A 79 -1.73 -7.00 -1.94
C SER A 79 -2.40 -5.83 -2.65
N VAL A 80 -2.76 -4.76 -1.93
CA VAL A 80 -3.48 -3.62 -2.50
C VAL A 80 -2.58 -2.40 -2.59
N HIS A 81 -2.24 -1.99 -3.81
CA HIS A 81 -1.58 -0.70 -4.03
C HIS A 81 -2.55 0.44 -3.72
N HIS A 82 -2.15 1.34 -2.83
CA HIS A 82 -3.07 2.31 -2.21
C HIS A 82 -3.41 3.54 -3.08
N HIS A 83 -2.71 3.80 -4.17
CA HIS A 83 -3.00 4.91 -5.07
C HIS A 83 -3.85 4.46 -6.26
N GLN A 84 -5.08 4.94 -6.33
CA GLN A 84 -5.98 4.69 -7.44
C GLN A 84 -6.05 5.91 -8.38
N GLY A 85 -5.81 5.67 -9.67
CA GLY A 85 -5.99 6.65 -10.72
C GLY A 85 -7.30 6.45 -11.47
N CYS A 86 -7.57 7.32 -12.46
CA CYS A 86 -8.77 7.19 -13.30
C CYS A 86 -8.68 6.06 -14.35
N GLY A 87 -7.50 5.48 -14.56
CA GLY A 87 -7.24 4.42 -15.53
C GLY A 87 -7.10 4.86 -17.00
N VAL A 88 -7.55 6.07 -17.36
CA VAL A 88 -7.69 6.49 -18.77
C VAL A 88 -6.82 7.68 -19.16
N CYS A 89 -6.24 8.44 -18.24
CA CYS A 89 -5.37 9.57 -18.59
C CYS A 89 -3.96 9.09 -18.97
N ASP A 90 -3.20 9.99 -19.60
CA ASP A 90 -1.82 9.75 -20.04
C ASP A 90 -0.89 9.27 -18.90
N MET A 91 -1.08 9.80 -17.68
CA MET A 91 -0.32 9.35 -16.50
C MET A 91 -0.68 7.92 -16.09
N CYS A 92 -1.97 7.60 -16.04
CA CYS A 92 -2.43 6.25 -15.70
C CYS A 92 -2.00 5.23 -16.76
N ALA A 93 -2.06 5.58 -18.05
CA ALA A 93 -1.61 4.74 -19.14
C ALA A 93 -0.10 4.39 -19.07
N ARG A 94 0.70 5.25 -18.44
CA ARG A 94 2.14 5.03 -18.18
C ARG A 94 2.41 4.30 -16.86
N GLY A 95 1.37 3.94 -16.10
CA GLY A 95 1.52 3.36 -14.75
C GLY A 95 1.83 4.37 -13.65
N GLU A 96 1.78 5.68 -13.93
CA GLU A 96 2.02 6.75 -12.97
C GLU A 96 0.71 7.22 -12.30
N THR A 97 -0.04 6.31 -11.70
CA THR A 97 -1.36 6.56 -11.10
C THR A 97 -1.34 7.64 -10.02
N VAL A 98 -0.24 7.76 -9.28
CA VAL A 98 -0.02 8.84 -8.29
C VAL A 98 -0.10 10.24 -8.92
N ARG A 99 0.20 10.35 -10.21
CA ARG A 99 0.13 11.60 -10.99
C ARG A 99 -1.15 11.72 -11.81
N CYS A 100 -2.17 10.94 -11.49
CA CYS A 100 -3.44 11.00 -12.22
C CYS A 100 -3.99 12.43 -12.27
N ARG A 101 -4.37 12.88 -13.48
CA ARG A 101 -4.82 14.27 -13.71
C ARG A 101 -6.26 14.52 -13.27
N TYR A 102 -7.08 13.46 -13.16
CA TYR A 102 -8.53 13.63 -12.98
C TYR A 102 -9.07 13.11 -11.65
N ARG A 103 -8.70 11.90 -11.25
CA ARG A 103 -9.27 11.22 -10.09
C ARG A 103 -8.19 10.44 -9.34
N HIS A 104 -7.22 11.15 -8.77
CA HIS A 104 -6.31 10.52 -7.84
C HIS A 104 -7.02 10.31 -6.50
N GLN A 105 -7.11 9.06 -6.07
CA GLN A 105 -7.63 8.66 -4.77
C GLN A 105 -6.59 7.82 -4.03
N CYS A 106 -6.63 7.89 -2.70
CA CYS A 106 -5.74 7.12 -1.85
C CYS A 106 -6.60 6.43 -0.78
N TYR A 107 -6.52 5.11 -0.72
CA TYR A 107 -7.19 4.33 0.32
C TYR A 107 -6.67 4.76 1.70
N GLY A 108 -7.56 4.86 2.69
CA GLY A 108 -7.24 5.33 4.03
C GLY A 108 -7.07 6.85 4.18
N VAL A 109 -7.08 7.62 3.06
CA VAL A 109 -6.91 9.07 3.05
C VAL A 109 -8.09 9.79 2.42
N SER A 110 -8.43 9.50 1.16
CA SER A 110 -9.56 10.08 0.42
C SER A 110 -10.67 9.07 0.10
N ARG A 111 -10.44 7.81 0.42
CA ARG A 111 -11.38 6.68 0.41
C ARG A 111 -11.21 5.87 1.69
N PRO A 112 -12.23 5.10 2.11
CA PRO A 112 -12.07 4.13 3.20
C PRO A 112 -10.89 3.20 2.96
N GLY A 113 -10.13 2.93 4.00
CA GLY A 113 -8.90 2.14 3.95
C GLY A 113 -9.02 0.74 4.53
N SER A 114 -7.88 0.20 4.94
CA SER A 114 -7.72 -1.21 5.31
C SER A 114 -7.81 -1.51 6.81
N PHE A 115 -7.95 -0.51 7.67
CA PHE A 115 -8.15 -0.75 9.10
C PHE A 115 -9.59 -1.20 9.39
N ALA A 116 -10.05 -2.22 8.67
CA ALA A 116 -11.37 -2.80 8.77
C ALA A 116 -11.34 -4.29 8.39
N GLU A 117 -12.46 -4.99 8.58
CA GLU A 117 -12.59 -6.40 8.20
C GLU A 117 -12.65 -6.58 6.67
N PHE A 118 -13.21 -5.59 5.97
CA PHE A 118 -13.35 -5.60 4.51
C PHE A 118 -13.06 -4.23 3.91
N MET A 119 -12.57 -4.23 2.66
CA MET A 119 -12.48 -3.02 1.83
C MET A 119 -12.82 -3.32 0.38
N THR A 120 -13.25 -2.33 -0.37
CA THR A 120 -13.29 -2.43 -1.84
C THR A 120 -12.04 -1.83 -2.45
N ALA A 121 -11.53 -2.46 -3.51
CA ALA A 121 -10.42 -1.92 -4.28
C ALA A 121 -10.63 -2.16 -5.78
N GLY A 122 -10.14 -1.24 -6.59
CA GLY A 122 -10.11 -1.42 -8.04
C GLY A 122 -9.23 -2.62 -8.44
N GLU A 123 -9.66 -3.40 -9.42
CA GLU A 123 -8.88 -4.55 -9.92
C GLU A 123 -7.43 -4.17 -10.26
N ALA A 124 -7.23 -2.99 -10.88
CA ALA A 124 -5.92 -2.49 -11.24
C ALA A 124 -4.99 -2.20 -10.03
N ASN A 125 -5.57 -2.05 -8.84
CA ASN A 125 -4.84 -1.84 -7.59
C ASN A 125 -4.49 -3.14 -6.87
N CYS A 126 -5.10 -4.26 -7.25
CA CYS A 126 -4.88 -5.55 -6.63
C CYS A 126 -3.76 -6.30 -7.35
N ILE A 127 -2.73 -6.64 -6.60
CA ILE A 127 -1.56 -7.39 -7.05
C ILE A 127 -1.70 -8.80 -6.50
N PRO A 128 -1.94 -9.82 -7.36
CA PRO A 128 -2.02 -11.21 -6.89
C PRO A 128 -0.72 -11.63 -6.21
N LEU A 129 -0.84 -12.33 -5.07
CA LEU A 129 0.30 -12.87 -4.35
C LEU A 129 0.61 -14.28 -4.87
N PRO A 130 1.84 -14.54 -5.34
CA PRO A 130 2.28 -15.90 -5.67
C PRO A 130 2.24 -16.82 -4.44
N GLU A 131 2.08 -18.13 -4.65
CA GLU A 131 2.00 -19.15 -3.58
C GLU A 131 3.03 -19.03 -2.45
N PRO A 132 4.33 -18.82 -2.69
CA PRO A 132 5.31 -18.75 -1.61
C PRO A 132 5.27 -17.41 -0.83
N VAL A 133 4.52 -16.40 -1.30
CA VAL A 133 4.45 -15.09 -0.65
C VAL A 133 3.33 -15.11 0.39
N SER A 134 3.65 -14.81 1.63
CA SER A 134 2.67 -14.75 2.73
C SER A 134 1.76 -13.52 2.61
N ILE A 135 0.68 -13.51 3.37
CA ILE A 135 -0.21 -12.34 3.48
C ILE A 135 0.55 -11.15 4.09
N GLU A 136 1.40 -11.41 5.07
CA GLU A 136 2.22 -10.42 5.75
C GLU A 136 3.25 -9.80 4.79
N ASP A 137 3.89 -10.60 3.94
CA ASP A 137 4.78 -10.08 2.89
C ASP A 137 4.00 -9.23 1.87
N GLY A 138 2.74 -9.57 1.61
CA GLY A 138 1.83 -8.76 0.80
C GLY A 138 1.60 -7.38 1.37
N VAL A 139 1.51 -7.23 2.71
CA VAL A 139 1.41 -5.92 3.39
C VAL A 139 2.63 -5.07 3.11
N PHE A 140 3.83 -5.66 3.22
CA PHE A 140 5.08 -4.97 2.90
C PHE A 140 5.06 -4.39 1.47
N MET A 141 4.55 -5.15 0.50
CA MET A 141 4.49 -4.72 -0.91
C MET A 141 3.44 -3.64 -1.15
N ALA A 142 2.43 -3.49 -0.31
CA ALA A 142 1.32 -2.54 -0.54
C ALA A 142 1.78 -1.06 -0.55
N CYS A 143 2.77 -0.70 0.26
CA CYS A 143 3.27 0.68 0.40
C CYS A 143 4.80 0.77 0.35
N VAL A 144 5.49 0.30 1.39
CA VAL A 144 6.93 0.55 1.54
C VAL A 144 7.76 -0.14 0.46
N GLY A 145 7.43 -1.38 0.11
CA GLY A 145 8.10 -2.13 -0.95
C GLY A 145 7.90 -1.50 -2.33
N THR A 146 6.66 -1.15 -2.68
CA THR A 146 6.37 -0.48 -3.97
C THR A 146 6.99 0.91 -4.05
N THR A 147 7.04 1.66 -2.95
CA THR A 147 7.71 2.97 -2.88
C THR A 147 9.21 2.84 -3.17
N ALA A 148 9.88 1.93 -2.49
CA ALA A 148 11.30 1.66 -2.69
C ALA A 148 11.59 1.15 -4.11
N TYR A 149 10.80 0.21 -4.60
CA TYR A 149 10.93 -0.32 -5.96
C TYR A 149 10.73 0.76 -7.03
N ALA A 150 9.72 1.62 -6.88
CA ALA A 150 9.47 2.73 -7.81
C ALA A 150 10.64 3.72 -7.84
N ALA A 151 11.27 4.02 -6.69
CA ALA A 151 12.44 4.87 -6.61
C ALA A 151 13.63 4.25 -7.36
N LEU A 152 13.95 2.97 -7.10
CA LEU A 152 15.03 2.24 -7.76
C LEU A 152 14.80 2.15 -9.28
N ARG A 153 13.57 1.89 -9.72
CA ARG A 153 13.22 1.89 -11.14
C ARG A 153 13.45 3.25 -11.81
N ARG A 154 13.17 4.34 -11.13
CA ARG A 154 13.41 5.71 -11.66
C ARG A 154 14.87 6.08 -11.70
N LEU A 155 15.69 5.57 -10.80
CA LEU A 155 17.15 5.71 -10.85
C LEU A 155 17.76 5.00 -12.05
N GLN A 156 17.04 4.04 -12.67
CA GLN A 156 17.57 3.19 -13.73
C GLN A 156 18.88 2.49 -13.34
N ALA A 157 19.03 2.21 -12.05
CA ALA A 157 20.22 1.58 -11.52
C ALA A 157 20.45 0.20 -12.13
N ARG A 158 21.69 -0.07 -12.51
CA ARG A 158 22.10 -1.30 -13.17
C ARG A 158 22.83 -2.23 -12.20
N PRO A 159 22.82 -3.55 -12.44
CA PRO A 159 23.66 -4.47 -11.68
C PRO A 159 25.11 -4.00 -11.62
N TRP A 160 25.75 -4.24 -10.47
CA TRP A 160 27.14 -3.84 -10.14
C TRP A 160 27.38 -2.36 -9.86
N GLU A 161 26.43 -1.49 -10.11
CA GLU A 161 26.52 -0.09 -9.66
C GLU A 161 26.41 -0.01 -8.13
N SER A 162 26.91 1.09 -7.56
CA SER A 162 26.82 1.35 -6.12
C SER A 162 25.66 2.28 -5.82
N LEU A 163 24.89 1.94 -4.80
CA LEU A 163 23.77 2.71 -4.29
C LEU A 163 24.04 3.14 -2.85
N ALA A 164 23.87 4.42 -2.55
CA ALA A 164 23.84 4.92 -1.18
C ALA A 164 22.39 5.14 -0.75
N VAL A 165 22.01 4.59 0.41
CA VAL A 165 20.69 4.76 1.02
C VAL A 165 20.85 5.56 2.31
N PHE A 166 20.28 6.76 2.36
CA PHE A 166 20.27 7.62 3.53
C PHE A 166 18.95 7.49 4.28
N GLY A 167 19.01 7.00 5.52
CA GLY A 167 17.88 6.65 6.36
C GLY A 167 17.48 5.18 6.20
N LEU A 168 17.70 4.39 7.25
CA LEU A 168 17.39 2.95 7.30
C LEU A 168 16.09 2.67 8.07
N GLY A 169 15.09 3.55 7.90
CA GLY A 169 13.71 3.27 8.27
C GLY A 169 13.08 2.24 7.30
N PRO A 170 11.76 1.92 7.45
CA PRO A 170 11.11 0.87 6.66
C PRO A 170 11.31 0.99 5.14
N VAL A 171 11.21 2.21 4.59
CA VAL A 171 11.43 2.45 3.14
C VAL A 171 12.90 2.26 2.76
N GLY A 172 13.83 2.75 3.58
CA GLY A 172 15.27 2.60 3.31
C GLY A 172 15.72 1.16 3.37
N LEU A 173 15.30 0.40 4.38
CA LEU A 173 15.57 -1.04 4.47
C LEU A 173 14.97 -1.81 3.30
N SER A 174 13.75 -1.44 2.88
CA SER A 174 13.12 -2.00 1.68
C SER A 174 13.97 -1.72 0.43
N ALA A 175 14.49 -0.50 0.30
CA ALA A 175 15.37 -0.15 -0.82
C ALA A 175 16.66 -0.95 -0.80
N VAL A 176 17.28 -1.17 0.37
CA VAL A 176 18.46 -2.02 0.53
C VAL A 176 18.16 -3.45 0.08
N LEU A 177 17.09 -4.07 0.57
CA LEU A 177 16.71 -5.43 0.23
C LEU A 177 16.47 -5.58 -1.29
N ILE A 178 15.66 -4.71 -1.88
CA ILE A 178 15.33 -4.77 -3.30
C ILE A 178 16.56 -4.49 -4.16
N ALA A 179 17.38 -3.49 -3.80
CA ALA A 179 18.60 -3.16 -4.54
C ALA A 179 19.60 -4.32 -4.56
N LYS A 180 19.72 -5.05 -3.44
CA LYS A 180 20.57 -6.27 -3.38
C LYS A 180 20.06 -7.35 -4.32
N THR A 181 18.74 -7.58 -4.41
CA THR A 181 18.18 -8.55 -5.37
C THR A 181 18.34 -8.11 -6.82
N MET A 182 18.46 -6.80 -7.08
CA MET A 182 18.79 -6.23 -8.38
C MET A 182 20.31 -6.30 -8.73
N GLY A 183 21.14 -6.82 -7.83
CA GLY A 183 22.57 -6.98 -8.04
C GLY A 183 23.40 -5.70 -7.81
N LEU A 184 22.87 -4.70 -7.09
CA LEU A 184 23.60 -3.50 -6.74
C LEU A 184 24.49 -3.73 -5.49
N ARG A 185 25.57 -2.96 -5.39
CA ARG A 185 26.34 -2.80 -4.16
C ARG A 185 25.70 -1.69 -3.34
N VAL A 186 25.27 -1.98 -2.11
CA VAL A 186 24.51 -1.03 -1.31
C VAL A 186 25.30 -0.61 -0.08
N VAL A 187 25.32 0.70 0.17
CA VAL A 187 25.82 1.30 1.42
C VAL A 187 24.66 2.03 2.08
N GLY A 188 24.34 1.65 3.32
CA GLY A 188 23.33 2.31 4.13
C GLY A 188 23.94 3.30 5.12
N SER A 189 23.24 4.39 5.40
CA SER A 189 23.59 5.37 6.44
C SER A 189 22.36 5.76 7.22
N ASP A 190 22.45 5.78 8.55
CA ASP A 190 21.41 6.28 9.46
C ASP A 190 22.07 6.97 10.65
N VAL A 191 21.32 7.83 11.34
CA VAL A 191 21.75 8.48 12.59
C VAL A 191 21.54 7.57 13.81
N SER A 192 20.75 6.50 13.69
CA SER A 192 20.52 5.51 14.72
C SER A 192 21.51 4.35 14.56
N ALA A 193 22.36 4.15 15.57
CA ALA A 193 23.26 3.00 15.62
C ALA A 193 22.48 1.66 15.55
N GLU A 194 21.34 1.57 16.23
CA GLU A 194 20.48 0.39 16.23
C GLU A 194 19.99 -0.01 14.82
N ARG A 195 19.72 0.98 13.95
CA ARG A 195 19.30 0.73 12.57
C ARG A 195 20.47 0.36 11.64
N LEU A 196 21.69 0.69 12.03
CA LEU A 196 22.88 0.29 11.29
C LEU A 196 23.29 -1.15 11.54
N GLU A 197 22.75 -1.79 12.58
CA GLU A 197 23.00 -3.19 12.92
C GLU A 197 22.01 -4.16 12.23
N LEU A 198 20.96 -3.64 11.58
CA LEU A 198 19.99 -4.40 10.80
C LEU A 198 20.53 -4.76 9.41
#